data_5b1598474fae0c5350840c2fcf9a09af
#
_entry.id   5b1598474fae0c5350840c2fcf9a09af
#
_cell.length_a   1.000
_cell.length_b   1.000
_cell.length_c   1.000
_cell.angle_alpha   90.00
_cell.angle_beta   90.00
_cell.angle_gamma   90.00
#
_symmetry.space_group_name_H-M   'P 1'
#
loop_
_entity.id
_entity.type
_entity.pdbx_description
1 polymer ?
#
loop_
_entity_poly.entity_id
_entity_poly.type
_entity_poly.pdbx_seq_one_letter_code
_entity_poly.pdbx_strand_id
1 'polypeptide(L)'
;MHAKDILIDGYNRIQEEVHAAVEGLDPDDLHARPSPDANSIAWLIWHLTRVQDDHIADAFELDQVWLTQDFQKTFGLDLPRHDTGYGHTAAKVAKVRVDSGDLLTRYYDAVHAQTLGALREVAAKDLERIVDERWDPPVTLGVRLVSVLSDDLQHAGQAAYLRGLLKSS
;
A
#
# COMPACT_ATOMS: atom_id res chain seq x y z
N MET A 1 6.77 23.82 -10.41
CA MET A 1 6.40 22.57 -9.70
C MET A 1 4.94 22.67 -9.32
N HIS A 2 4.11 21.77 -9.79
CA HIS A 2 2.69 21.72 -9.45
C HIS A 2 2.48 20.75 -8.26
N ALA A 3 1.35 20.84 -7.57
CA ALA A 3 1.03 19.96 -6.44
C ALA A 3 1.11 18.46 -6.83
N LYS A 4 0.65 18.11 -8.03
CA LYS A 4 0.76 16.74 -8.54
C LYS A 4 2.21 16.25 -8.69
N ASP A 5 3.16 17.14 -9.02
CA ASP A 5 4.56 16.76 -9.18
C ASP A 5 5.17 16.38 -7.82
N ILE A 6 4.74 17.05 -6.73
CA ILE A 6 5.14 16.71 -5.34
C ILE A 6 4.56 15.36 -4.94
N LEU A 7 3.28 15.11 -5.27
CA LEU A 7 2.63 13.83 -4.97
C LEU A 7 3.30 12.67 -5.73
N ILE A 8 3.57 12.87 -7.02
CA ILE A 8 4.28 11.89 -7.86
C ILE A 8 5.67 11.58 -7.28
N ASP A 9 6.45 12.59 -6.87
CA ASP A 9 7.74 12.39 -6.22
C ASP A 9 7.58 11.58 -4.92
N GLY A 10 6.58 11.90 -4.10
CA GLY A 10 6.28 11.16 -2.88
C GLY A 10 5.98 9.67 -3.12
N TYR A 11 5.09 9.36 -4.06
CA TYR A 11 4.79 7.96 -4.41
C TYR A 11 5.97 7.21 -5.02
N ASN A 12 6.82 7.89 -5.81
CA ASN A 12 8.06 7.29 -6.34
C ASN A 12 9.03 6.90 -5.21
N ARG A 13 9.17 7.74 -4.19
CA ARG A 13 9.98 7.41 -3.00
C ARG A 13 9.45 6.21 -2.24
N ILE A 14 8.13 6.11 -2.09
CA ILE A 14 7.51 4.93 -1.47
C ILE A 14 7.83 3.67 -2.28
N GLN A 15 7.80 3.73 -3.61
CA GLN A 15 8.19 2.61 -4.46
C GLN A 15 9.63 2.14 -4.17
N GLU A 16 10.58 3.07 -4.09
CA GLU A 16 11.97 2.76 -3.76
C GLU A 16 12.08 2.07 -2.39
N GLU A 17 11.36 2.58 -1.38
CA GLU A 17 11.35 2.01 -0.03
C GLU A 17 10.69 0.62 0.01
N VAL A 18 9.59 0.41 -0.71
CA VAL A 18 8.92 -0.90 -0.82
C VAL A 18 9.87 -1.94 -1.42
N HIS A 19 10.54 -1.61 -2.53
CA HIS A 19 11.52 -2.51 -3.14
C HIS A 19 12.68 -2.80 -2.19
N ALA A 20 13.25 -1.78 -1.55
CA ALA A 20 14.33 -1.94 -0.59
C ALA A 20 13.93 -2.79 0.63
N ALA A 21 12.68 -2.67 1.09
CA ALA A 21 12.18 -3.41 2.25
C ALA A 21 12.13 -4.92 2.05
N VAL A 22 11.90 -5.39 0.81
CA VAL A 22 11.73 -6.84 0.52
C VAL A 22 12.91 -7.48 -0.20
N GLU A 23 13.84 -6.68 -0.73
CA GLU A 23 14.96 -7.16 -1.53
C GLU A 23 15.80 -8.21 -0.79
N GLY A 24 15.93 -9.41 -1.39
CA GLY A 24 16.76 -10.49 -0.89
C GLY A 24 16.30 -11.12 0.42
N LEU A 25 15.06 -10.87 0.86
CA LEU A 25 14.45 -11.57 1.99
C LEU A 25 13.86 -12.90 1.54
N ASP A 26 14.07 -13.93 2.35
CA ASP A 26 13.40 -15.21 2.19
C ASP A 26 11.98 -15.19 2.82
N PRO A 27 11.16 -16.24 2.62
CA PRO A 27 9.82 -16.30 3.20
C PRO A 27 9.81 -16.22 4.74
N ASP A 28 10.79 -16.77 5.42
CA ASP A 28 10.85 -16.73 6.88
C ASP A 28 11.08 -15.30 7.38
N ASP A 29 11.99 -14.57 6.74
CA ASP A 29 12.22 -13.14 7.01
C ASP A 29 10.98 -12.30 6.71
N LEU A 30 10.33 -12.54 5.56
CA LEU A 30 9.12 -11.81 5.18
C LEU A 30 7.97 -11.98 6.17
N HIS A 31 7.89 -13.12 6.83
CA HIS A 31 6.83 -13.45 7.79
C HIS A 31 7.25 -13.26 9.24
N ALA A 32 8.52 -12.95 9.52
CA ALA A 32 9.01 -12.72 10.87
C ALA A 32 8.28 -11.55 11.53
N ARG A 33 7.94 -11.71 12.80
CA ARG A 33 7.25 -10.70 13.61
C ARG A 33 8.06 -10.47 14.88
N PRO A 34 8.41 -9.22 15.22
CA PRO A 34 9.23 -8.93 16.42
C PRO A 34 8.51 -9.27 17.73
N SER A 35 7.18 -9.36 17.69
CA SER A 35 6.34 -9.86 18.80
C SER A 35 5.07 -10.52 18.22
N PRO A 36 4.33 -11.31 19.02
CA PRO A 36 3.10 -11.96 18.57
C PRO A 36 2.04 -11.00 18.02
N ASP A 37 2.01 -9.76 18.49
CA ASP A 37 1.04 -8.75 18.09
C ASP A 37 1.58 -7.77 17.03
N ALA A 38 2.86 -7.88 16.66
CA ALA A 38 3.47 -7.04 15.64
C ALA A 38 3.09 -7.49 14.23
N ASN A 39 3.26 -6.60 13.26
CA ASN A 39 3.09 -6.90 11.84
C ASN A 39 4.38 -7.49 11.26
N SER A 40 4.26 -8.29 10.21
CA SER A 40 5.38 -8.77 9.40
C SER A 40 5.64 -7.84 8.21
N ILE A 41 6.82 -7.93 7.59
CA ILE A 41 7.12 -7.19 6.35
C ILE A 41 6.11 -7.54 5.25
N ALA A 42 5.78 -8.83 5.08
CA ALA A 42 4.79 -9.26 4.10
C ALA A 42 3.44 -8.58 4.30
N TRP A 43 2.95 -8.52 5.55
CA TRP A 43 1.70 -7.84 5.87
C TRP A 43 1.79 -6.33 5.61
N LEU A 44 2.87 -5.68 6.06
CA LEU A 44 3.05 -4.22 5.92
C LEU A 44 3.03 -3.80 4.45
N ILE A 45 3.77 -4.48 3.59
CA ILE A 45 3.83 -4.16 2.16
C ILE A 45 2.52 -4.52 1.46
N TRP A 46 1.91 -5.67 1.77
CA TRP A 46 0.59 -6.01 1.24
C TRP A 46 -0.47 -4.99 1.67
N HIS A 47 -0.49 -4.60 2.95
CA HIS A 47 -1.49 -3.69 3.51
C HIS A 47 -1.40 -2.29 2.88
N LEU A 48 -0.21 -1.67 2.86
CA LEU A 48 -0.05 -0.34 2.24
C LEU A 48 -0.47 -0.37 0.76
N THR A 49 -0.13 -1.43 0.03
CA THR A 49 -0.52 -1.59 -1.36
C THR A 49 -2.04 -1.72 -1.51
N ARG A 50 -2.70 -2.50 -0.63
CA ARG A 50 -4.17 -2.61 -0.62
C ARG A 50 -4.84 -1.28 -0.31
N VAL A 51 -4.30 -0.51 0.64
CA VAL A 51 -4.83 0.82 0.99
C VAL A 51 -4.69 1.78 -0.19
N GLN A 52 -3.53 1.82 -0.83
CA GLN A 52 -3.31 2.64 -2.01
C GLN A 52 -4.26 2.25 -3.14
N ASP A 53 -4.35 0.96 -3.47
CA ASP A 53 -5.21 0.45 -4.55
C ASP A 53 -6.69 0.78 -4.31
N ASP A 54 -7.21 0.51 -3.10
CA ASP A 54 -8.60 0.74 -2.72
C ASP A 54 -8.96 2.23 -2.79
N HIS A 55 -8.18 3.08 -2.14
CA HIS A 55 -8.49 4.50 -2.03
C HIS A 55 -8.25 5.28 -3.32
N ILE A 56 -7.24 4.92 -4.11
CA ILE A 56 -6.99 5.54 -5.41
C ILE A 56 -8.07 5.12 -6.40
N ALA A 57 -8.43 3.84 -6.44
CA ALA A 57 -9.49 3.37 -7.31
C ALA A 57 -10.82 4.06 -6.98
N ASP A 58 -11.20 4.16 -5.70
CA ASP A 58 -12.41 4.86 -5.26
C ASP A 58 -12.38 6.36 -5.64
N ALA A 59 -11.30 7.06 -5.35
CA ALA A 59 -11.18 8.50 -5.58
C ALA A 59 -11.20 8.90 -7.07
N PHE A 60 -10.76 8.01 -7.96
CA PHE A 60 -10.69 8.24 -9.41
C PHE A 60 -11.72 7.43 -10.21
N GLU A 61 -12.66 6.74 -9.54
CA GLU A 61 -13.68 5.90 -10.18
C GLU A 61 -13.07 4.83 -11.10
N LEU A 62 -11.98 4.20 -10.64
CA LEU A 62 -11.27 3.14 -11.32
C LEU A 62 -11.57 1.78 -10.66
N ASP A 63 -11.29 0.71 -11.39
CA ASP A 63 -11.27 -0.62 -10.80
C ASP A 63 -9.94 -0.89 -10.07
N GLN A 64 -10.01 -1.63 -8.97
CA GLN A 64 -8.82 -2.03 -8.22
C GLN A 64 -7.94 -2.98 -9.04
N VAL A 65 -6.64 -2.72 -9.07
CA VAL A 65 -5.61 -3.59 -9.68
C VAL A 65 -5.64 -4.99 -9.04
N TRP A 66 -5.92 -5.07 -7.73
CA TRP A 66 -6.13 -6.31 -6.97
C TRP A 66 -7.05 -7.30 -7.67
N LEU A 67 -8.11 -6.78 -8.29
CA LEU A 67 -9.15 -7.57 -8.95
C LEU A 67 -8.92 -7.72 -10.45
N THR A 68 -8.54 -6.63 -11.14
CA THR A 68 -8.43 -6.61 -12.61
C THR A 68 -7.21 -7.33 -13.13
N GLN A 69 -6.14 -7.45 -12.32
CA GLN A 69 -4.93 -8.17 -12.68
C GLN A 69 -4.75 -9.49 -11.89
N ASP A 70 -5.86 -10.03 -11.36
CA ASP A 70 -5.92 -11.32 -10.69
C ASP A 70 -4.95 -11.48 -9.48
N PHE A 71 -4.48 -10.38 -8.88
CA PHE A 71 -3.61 -10.46 -7.69
C PHE A 71 -4.32 -11.14 -6.52
N GLN A 72 -5.63 -10.92 -6.36
CA GLN A 72 -6.43 -11.60 -5.34
C GLN A 72 -6.31 -13.13 -5.43
N LYS A 73 -6.32 -13.68 -6.63
CA LYS A 73 -6.16 -15.13 -6.85
C LYS A 73 -4.70 -15.55 -6.68
N THR A 74 -3.76 -14.73 -7.18
CA THR A 74 -2.32 -15.02 -7.13
C THR A 74 -1.79 -15.06 -5.70
N PHE A 75 -2.24 -14.14 -4.85
CA PHE A 75 -1.92 -14.17 -3.42
C PHE A 75 -2.59 -15.33 -2.69
N GLY A 76 -3.79 -15.73 -3.08
CA GLY A 76 -4.51 -16.88 -2.51
C GLY A 76 -4.73 -16.81 -1.01
N LEU A 77 -4.85 -15.61 -0.42
CA LEU A 77 -4.98 -15.42 1.01
C LEU A 77 -6.36 -15.90 1.51
N ASP A 78 -6.38 -16.55 2.68
CA ASP A 78 -7.61 -16.88 3.40
C ASP A 78 -8.19 -15.64 4.10
N LEU A 79 -8.55 -14.63 3.29
CA LEU A 79 -9.12 -13.34 3.69
C LEU A 79 -10.27 -12.97 2.77
N PRO A 80 -11.22 -12.12 3.21
CA PRO A 80 -12.26 -11.60 2.34
C PRO A 80 -11.68 -10.91 1.10
N ARG A 81 -12.38 -11.03 -0.04
CA ARG A 81 -11.92 -10.55 -1.35
C ARG A 81 -11.50 -9.07 -1.36
N HIS A 82 -12.20 -8.24 -0.59
CA HIS A 82 -11.98 -6.80 -0.52
C HIS A 82 -11.24 -6.37 0.76
N ASP A 83 -10.67 -7.32 1.50
CA ASP A 83 -9.93 -7.01 2.73
C ASP A 83 -8.68 -6.18 2.39
N THR A 84 -8.50 -5.10 3.13
CA THR A 84 -7.33 -4.21 3.01
C THR A 84 -6.36 -4.35 4.17
N GLY A 85 -6.71 -5.12 5.19
CA GLY A 85 -5.91 -5.25 6.41
C GLY A 85 -6.30 -4.28 7.52
N TYR A 86 -7.21 -3.35 7.26
CA TYR A 86 -7.62 -2.39 8.30
C TYR A 86 -8.26 -3.11 9.48
N GLY A 87 -7.74 -2.82 10.70
CA GLY A 87 -8.23 -3.43 11.93
C GLY A 87 -7.93 -4.93 12.08
N HIS A 88 -6.95 -5.46 11.35
CA HIS A 88 -6.55 -6.85 11.49
C HIS A 88 -6.10 -7.20 12.91
N THR A 89 -6.62 -8.30 13.42
CA THR A 89 -6.09 -8.96 14.62
C THR A 89 -4.77 -9.66 14.30
N ALA A 90 -3.99 -10.00 15.33
CA ALA A 90 -2.75 -10.77 15.19
C ALA A 90 -2.94 -12.08 14.38
N ALA A 91 -4.09 -12.74 14.54
CA ALA A 91 -4.44 -13.96 13.80
C ALA A 91 -4.69 -13.67 12.30
N LYS A 92 -5.31 -12.53 11.96
CA LYS A 92 -5.49 -12.12 10.56
C LYS A 92 -4.17 -11.68 9.92
N VAL A 93 -3.32 -10.95 10.63
CA VAL A 93 -1.96 -10.59 10.18
C VAL A 93 -1.18 -11.84 9.78
N ALA A 94 -1.26 -12.91 10.57
CA ALA A 94 -0.58 -14.18 10.30
C ALA A 94 -1.07 -14.89 9.03
N LYS A 95 -2.24 -14.54 8.49
CA LYS A 95 -2.76 -15.10 7.23
C LYS A 95 -2.14 -14.48 5.97
N VAL A 96 -1.49 -13.32 6.08
CA VAL A 96 -0.82 -12.70 4.94
C VAL A 96 0.55 -13.34 4.77
N ARG A 97 0.60 -14.35 3.93
CA ARG A 97 1.80 -15.12 3.62
C ARG A 97 2.06 -15.12 2.12
N VAL A 98 3.32 -14.96 1.75
CA VAL A 98 3.79 -14.98 0.37
C VAL A 98 5.06 -15.84 0.26
N ASP A 99 5.27 -16.45 -0.90
CA ASP A 99 6.44 -17.30 -1.13
C ASP A 99 7.68 -16.50 -1.53
N SER A 100 7.51 -15.24 -1.93
CA SER A 100 8.63 -14.34 -2.28
C SER A 100 8.25 -12.87 -2.18
N GLY A 101 9.24 -12.01 -2.01
CA GLY A 101 9.09 -10.55 -2.10
C GLY A 101 8.66 -10.07 -3.48
N ASP A 102 8.95 -10.82 -4.55
CA ASP A 102 8.60 -10.46 -5.93
C ASP A 102 7.08 -10.32 -6.14
N LEU A 103 6.27 -11.11 -5.45
CA LEU A 103 4.82 -10.99 -5.55
C LEU A 103 4.33 -9.68 -4.94
N LEU A 104 4.93 -9.26 -3.83
CA LEU A 104 4.62 -7.98 -3.18
C LEU A 104 5.00 -6.79 -4.06
N THR A 105 6.23 -6.79 -4.61
CA THR A 105 6.70 -5.68 -5.48
C THR A 105 5.92 -5.61 -6.78
N ARG A 106 5.62 -6.74 -7.42
CA ARG A 106 4.80 -6.77 -8.65
C ARG A 106 3.42 -6.18 -8.43
N TYR A 107 2.79 -6.49 -7.30
CA TYR A 107 1.49 -5.90 -6.98
C TYR A 107 1.62 -4.40 -6.70
N TYR A 108 2.62 -4.00 -5.90
CA TYR A 108 2.86 -2.58 -5.64
C TYR A 108 3.13 -1.81 -6.93
N ASP A 109 4.00 -2.30 -7.81
CA ASP A 109 4.35 -1.64 -9.07
C ASP A 109 3.14 -1.46 -9.99
N ALA A 110 2.24 -2.42 -10.04
CA ALA A 110 1.01 -2.31 -10.82
C ALA A 110 0.06 -1.24 -10.25
N VAL A 111 -0.09 -1.17 -8.93
CA VAL A 111 -0.88 -0.12 -8.25
C VAL A 111 -0.22 1.24 -8.40
N HIS A 112 1.09 1.32 -8.25
CA HIS A 112 1.87 2.53 -8.45
C HIS A 112 1.71 3.09 -9.86
N ALA A 113 1.80 2.24 -10.89
CA ALA A 113 1.60 2.65 -12.28
C ALA A 113 0.20 3.24 -12.52
N GLN A 114 -0.86 2.62 -11.95
CA GLN A 114 -2.22 3.14 -12.01
C GLN A 114 -2.33 4.49 -11.28
N THR A 115 -1.75 4.60 -10.08
CA THR A 115 -1.71 5.84 -9.29
C THR A 115 -1.06 6.98 -10.06
N LEU A 116 0.13 6.76 -10.65
CA LEU A 116 0.82 7.77 -11.44
C LEU A 116 0.03 8.16 -12.69
N GLY A 117 -0.63 7.18 -13.34
CA GLY A 117 -1.52 7.45 -14.47
C GLY A 117 -2.62 8.44 -14.10
N ALA A 118 -3.33 8.18 -13.00
CA ALA A 118 -4.38 9.06 -12.49
C ALA A 118 -3.85 10.45 -12.10
N LEU A 119 -2.72 10.52 -11.37
CA LEU A 119 -2.14 11.79 -10.91
C LEU A 119 -1.69 12.70 -12.05
N ARG A 120 -1.22 12.17 -13.18
CA ARG A 120 -0.80 12.98 -14.34
C ARG A 120 -1.92 13.83 -14.89
N GLU A 121 -3.16 13.37 -14.81
CA GLU A 121 -4.35 14.06 -15.30
C GLU A 121 -4.93 15.07 -14.32
N VAL A 122 -4.47 15.09 -13.04
CA VAL A 122 -4.99 15.99 -12.01
C VAL A 122 -4.56 17.44 -12.27
N ALA A 123 -5.54 18.33 -12.34
CA ALA A 123 -5.32 19.78 -12.28
C ALA A 123 -5.47 20.30 -10.84
N ALA A 124 -4.90 21.47 -10.56
CA ALA A 124 -4.96 22.04 -9.20
C ALA A 124 -6.40 22.18 -8.66
N LYS A 125 -7.36 22.54 -9.52
CA LYS A 125 -8.78 22.67 -9.16
C LYS A 125 -9.43 21.35 -8.74
N ASP A 126 -8.92 20.22 -9.25
CA ASP A 126 -9.50 18.90 -8.99
C ASP A 126 -9.20 18.43 -7.55
N LEU A 127 -8.17 18.99 -6.93
CA LEU A 127 -7.81 18.68 -5.53
C LEU A 127 -8.88 19.07 -4.50
N GLU A 128 -9.76 20.03 -4.87
CA GLU A 128 -10.89 20.46 -4.04
C GLU A 128 -12.15 19.61 -4.23
N ARG A 129 -12.16 18.69 -5.21
CA ARG A 129 -13.30 17.81 -5.46
C ARG A 129 -13.53 16.89 -4.27
N ILE A 130 -14.78 16.84 -3.77
CA ILE A 130 -15.18 15.91 -2.71
C ILE A 130 -15.16 14.48 -3.26
N VAL A 131 -14.49 13.58 -2.55
CA VAL A 131 -14.39 12.15 -2.89
C VAL A 131 -14.99 11.26 -1.79
N ASP A 132 -15.29 11.81 -0.60
CA ASP A 132 -15.92 11.05 0.47
C ASP A 132 -16.75 11.97 1.37
N GLU A 133 -18.08 11.82 1.32
CA GLU A 133 -19.04 12.61 2.11
C GLU A 133 -19.34 12.00 3.49
N ARG A 134 -18.78 10.83 3.82
CA ARG A 134 -19.04 10.13 5.09
C ARG A 134 -18.36 10.78 6.30
N TRP A 135 -17.50 11.77 6.06
CA TRP A 135 -16.75 12.49 7.07
C TRP A 135 -17.25 13.94 7.22
N ASP A 136 -17.01 14.53 8.39
CA ASP A 136 -17.25 15.94 8.66
C ASP A 136 -15.93 16.59 9.18
N PRO A 137 -15.28 17.50 8.40
CA PRO A 137 -15.67 17.90 7.04
C PRO A 137 -15.50 16.80 5.98
N PRO A 138 -16.24 16.88 4.84
CA PRO A 138 -16.07 15.94 3.74
C PRO A 138 -14.63 15.89 3.20
N VAL A 139 -14.19 14.72 2.78
CA VAL A 139 -12.82 14.51 2.30
C VAL A 139 -12.69 14.96 0.85
N THR A 140 -11.75 15.86 0.59
CA THR A 140 -11.39 16.26 -0.77
C THR A 140 -10.38 15.29 -1.39
N LEU A 141 -10.24 15.32 -2.72
CA LEU A 141 -9.21 14.53 -3.43
C LEU A 141 -7.81 14.81 -2.88
N GLY A 142 -7.47 16.10 -2.65
CA GLY A 142 -6.17 16.46 -2.10
C GLY A 142 -5.92 15.84 -0.72
N VAL A 143 -6.92 15.88 0.17
CA VAL A 143 -6.83 15.25 1.50
C VAL A 143 -6.69 13.72 1.36
N ARG A 144 -7.46 13.08 0.47
CA ARG A 144 -7.36 11.64 0.24
C ARG A 144 -5.96 11.24 -0.24
N LEU A 145 -5.41 11.96 -1.21
CA LEU A 145 -4.06 11.67 -1.75
C LEU A 145 -2.97 11.80 -0.67
N VAL A 146 -3.05 12.84 0.16
CA VAL A 146 -2.10 13.02 1.26
C VAL A 146 -2.28 11.95 2.34
N SER A 147 -3.52 11.55 2.64
CA SER A 147 -3.80 10.48 3.62
C SER A 147 -3.20 9.14 3.19
N VAL A 148 -3.38 8.75 1.93
CA VAL A 148 -2.79 7.52 1.38
C VAL A 148 -1.27 7.59 1.41
N LEU A 149 -0.69 8.68 0.91
CA LEU A 149 0.77 8.87 0.91
C LEU A 149 1.35 8.80 2.33
N SER A 150 0.67 9.38 3.31
CA SER A 150 1.10 9.33 4.73
C SER A 150 1.01 7.91 5.31
N ASP A 151 -0.04 7.16 4.99
CA ASP A 151 -0.23 5.77 5.42
C ASP A 151 0.87 4.88 4.84
N ASP A 152 1.11 4.98 3.55
CA ASP A 152 2.12 4.21 2.82
C ASP A 152 3.54 4.49 3.37
N LEU A 153 3.90 5.77 3.61
CA LEU A 153 5.19 6.13 4.19
C LEU A 153 5.40 5.55 5.59
N GLN A 154 4.34 5.56 6.42
CA GLN A 154 4.42 4.97 7.77
C GLN A 154 4.70 3.48 7.69
N HIS A 155 3.98 2.75 6.85
CA HIS A 155 4.13 1.30 6.73
C HIS A 155 5.41 0.89 6.01
N ALA A 156 5.86 1.63 4.99
CA ALA A 156 7.17 1.42 4.36
C ALA A 156 8.31 1.63 5.38
N GLY A 157 8.23 2.69 6.19
CA GLY A 157 9.19 2.94 7.27
C GLY A 157 9.20 1.85 8.34
N GLN A 158 8.03 1.31 8.72
CA GLN A 158 7.93 0.17 9.64
C GLN A 158 8.57 -1.10 9.03
N ALA A 159 8.36 -1.36 7.74
CA ALA A 159 8.95 -2.50 7.04
C ALA A 159 10.49 -2.36 6.96
N ALA A 160 11.00 -1.17 6.64
CA ALA A 160 12.43 -0.88 6.61
C ALA A 160 13.08 -1.06 8.00
N TYR A 161 12.43 -0.58 9.06
CA TYR A 161 12.89 -0.77 10.44
C TYR A 161 12.94 -2.25 10.82
N LEU A 162 11.88 -2.99 10.53
CA LEU A 162 11.82 -4.44 10.82
C LEU A 162 12.90 -5.20 10.06
N ARG A 163 13.13 -4.88 8.78
CA ARG A 163 14.24 -5.44 8.00
C ARG A 163 15.58 -5.19 8.67
N GLY A 164 15.80 -3.99 9.20
CA GLY A 164 17.04 -3.66 9.95
C GLY A 164 17.23 -4.55 11.18
N LEU A 165 16.16 -4.84 11.93
CA LEU A 165 16.21 -5.74 13.09
C LEU A 165 16.57 -7.17 12.69
N LEU A 166 15.97 -7.71 11.62
CA LEU A 166 16.23 -9.08 11.15
C LEU A 166 17.67 -9.28 10.69
N LYS A 167 18.28 -8.27 10.07
CA LYS A 167 19.70 -8.33 9.63
C LYS A 167 20.70 -8.18 10.76
N SER A 168 20.27 -7.73 11.92
CA SER A 168 21.12 -7.50 13.10
C SER A 168 21.12 -8.69 14.08
N SER A 169 20.28 -9.68 13.82
CA SER A 169 20.10 -10.89 14.63
C SER A 169 20.87 -12.05 14.05
#